data_edc0fbb42ce3025b0b02f149b2fefa00
#
_entry.id   edc0fbb42ce3025b0b02f149b2fefa00
#
_cell.length_a   1.000
_cell.length_b   1.000
_cell.length_c   1.000
_cell.angle_alpha   90.00
_cell.angle_beta   90.00
_cell.angle_gamma   90.00
#
_symmetry.space_group_name_H-M   'P 1'
#
loop_
_entity.id
_entity.type
_entity.pdbx_description
1 polymer ?
#
loop_
_entity_poly.entity_id
_entity_poly.type
_entity_poly.pdbx_seq_one_letter_code
_entity_poly.pdbx_strand_id
1 'polypeptide(L)'
;PAVMAAFAAAVKIDSFAYMPVQDFGNAFSTFTAQNFGARKQERIRQGIRSAAACAMVFCALVSTAVCVFARPLMRLFVKAHETEILSIGVRYLRIEGAFYWGIGLLFLLYGLYRAVGRPGMSVVLTVISLGTRVVLAYALSAIPAVGVTGIWVSVPVGWVLADAAGVLYYRKHRARLLSL
;
A
#
# COMPACT_ATOMS: atom_id res chain seq x y z
N PRO A 1 -2.30 -14.97 -22.42
CA PRO A 1 -3.34 -15.59 -21.56
C PRO A 1 -2.83 -15.91 -20.15
N ALA A 2 -1.69 -16.62 -20.00
CA ALA A 2 -1.15 -17.04 -18.70
C ALA A 2 -0.89 -15.87 -17.71
N VAL A 3 -0.28 -14.78 -18.18
CA VAL A 3 -0.01 -13.59 -17.36
C VAL A 3 -1.31 -12.98 -16.79
N MET A 4 -2.36 -12.89 -17.60
CA MET A 4 -3.65 -12.35 -17.16
C MET A 4 -4.32 -13.25 -16.12
N ALA A 5 -4.27 -14.56 -16.32
CA ALA A 5 -4.82 -15.52 -15.36
C ALA A 5 -4.05 -15.49 -14.02
N ALA A 6 -2.71 -15.45 -14.08
CA ALA A 6 -1.85 -15.31 -12.91
C ALA A 6 -2.14 -14.02 -12.14
N PHE A 7 -2.25 -12.90 -12.85
CA PHE A 7 -2.55 -11.61 -12.27
C PHE A 7 -3.93 -11.59 -11.60
N ALA A 8 -4.97 -12.12 -12.27
CA ALA A 8 -6.32 -12.17 -11.71
C ALA A 8 -6.41 -12.99 -10.40
N ALA A 9 -5.65 -14.08 -10.30
CA ALA A 9 -5.56 -14.87 -9.08
C ALA A 9 -4.77 -14.13 -7.98
N ALA A 10 -3.62 -13.59 -8.33
CA ALA A 10 -2.72 -12.93 -7.40
C ALA A 10 -3.32 -11.66 -6.79
N VAL A 11 -4.01 -10.82 -7.57
CA VAL A 11 -4.71 -9.62 -7.08
C VAL A 11 -5.77 -9.94 -6.03
N LYS A 12 -6.43 -11.08 -6.11
CA LYS A 12 -7.38 -11.50 -5.07
C LYS A 12 -6.66 -11.80 -3.74
N ILE A 13 -5.51 -12.45 -3.80
CA ILE A 13 -4.68 -12.72 -2.62
C ILE A 13 -4.19 -11.41 -2.02
N ASP A 14 -3.69 -10.49 -2.83
CA ASP A 14 -3.27 -9.15 -2.40
C ASP A 14 -4.40 -8.40 -1.69
N SER A 15 -5.60 -8.40 -2.29
CA SER A 15 -6.76 -7.71 -1.71
C SER A 15 -7.07 -8.23 -0.30
N PHE A 16 -7.06 -9.54 -0.09
CA PHE A 16 -7.23 -10.11 1.23
C PHE A 16 -6.09 -9.78 2.19
N ALA A 17 -4.87 -9.70 1.68
CA ALA A 17 -3.68 -9.42 2.49
C ALA A 17 -3.66 -7.99 3.05
N TYR A 18 -4.00 -6.98 2.25
CA TYR A 18 -3.94 -5.59 2.70
C TYR A 18 -5.29 -5.00 3.17
N MET A 19 -6.42 -5.68 2.94
CA MET A 19 -7.74 -5.22 3.40
C MET A 19 -7.78 -4.88 4.89
N PRO A 20 -7.23 -5.70 5.82
CA PRO A 20 -7.25 -5.36 7.25
C PRO A 20 -6.50 -4.07 7.57
N VAL A 21 -5.37 -3.77 6.91
CA VAL A 21 -4.65 -2.52 7.16
C VAL A 21 -5.35 -1.32 6.54
N GLN A 22 -6.10 -1.51 5.48
CA GLN A 22 -6.98 -0.49 4.92
C GLN A 22 -8.08 -0.11 5.91
N ASP A 23 -8.75 -1.10 6.49
CA ASP A 23 -9.79 -0.89 7.51
C ASP A 23 -9.22 -0.28 8.78
N PHE A 24 -8.03 -0.69 9.17
CA PHE A 24 -7.28 -0.05 10.25
C PHE A 24 -7.01 1.43 9.96
N GLY A 25 -6.64 1.79 8.73
CA GLY A 25 -6.48 3.17 8.28
C GLY A 25 -7.78 3.99 8.39
N ASN A 26 -8.94 3.38 8.10
CA ASN A 26 -10.25 4.00 8.27
C ASN A 26 -10.59 4.21 9.75
N ALA A 27 -10.34 3.22 10.61
CA ALA A 27 -10.51 3.33 12.05
C ALA A 27 -9.59 4.42 12.65
N PHE A 28 -8.33 4.48 12.22
CA PHE A 28 -7.38 5.52 12.57
C PHE A 28 -7.85 6.91 12.14
N SER A 29 -8.47 7.03 10.97
CA SER A 29 -9.07 8.29 10.50
C SER A 29 -10.15 8.78 11.46
N THR A 30 -11.05 7.88 11.89
CA THR A 30 -12.12 8.19 12.86
C THR A 30 -11.55 8.64 14.21
N PHE A 31 -10.58 7.89 14.75
CA PHE A 31 -9.88 8.26 15.98
C PHE A 31 -9.25 9.64 15.88
N THR A 32 -8.56 9.91 14.76
CA THR A 32 -7.88 11.19 14.54
C THR A 32 -8.89 12.33 14.43
N ALA A 33 -9.99 12.15 13.69
CA ALA A 33 -11.03 13.17 13.52
C ALA A 33 -11.69 13.55 14.87
N GLN A 34 -12.02 12.56 15.70
CA GLN A 34 -12.58 12.80 17.04
C GLN A 34 -11.63 13.60 17.93
N ASN A 35 -10.34 13.22 17.95
CA ASN A 35 -9.35 13.93 18.76
C ASN A 35 -9.00 15.31 18.18
N PHE A 36 -9.08 15.48 16.87
CA PHE A 36 -8.90 16.76 16.18
C PHE A 36 -10.04 17.72 16.56
N GLY A 37 -11.30 17.30 16.46
CA GLY A 37 -12.45 18.11 16.90
C GLY A 37 -12.42 18.43 18.41
N ALA A 38 -11.89 17.52 19.23
CA ALA A 38 -11.70 17.75 20.67
C ALA A 38 -10.42 18.53 21.02
N ARG A 39 -9.66 19.03 20.05
CA ARG A 39 -8.40 19.79 20.19
C ARG A 39 -7.31 19.05 20.99
N LYS A 40 -7.32 17.71 20.99
CA LYS A 40 -6.38 16.85 21.74
C LYS A 40 -5.16 16.49 20.91
N GLN A 41 -4.33 17.51 20.58
CA GLN A 41 -3.18 17.35 19.67
C GLN A 41 -2.19 16.25 20.11
N GLU A 42 -1.90 16.17 21.41
CA GLU A 42 -0.96 15.18 21.93
C GLU A 42 -1.48 13.74 21.74
N ARG A 43 -2.78 13.52 21.90
CA ARG A 43 -3.40 12.22 21.61
C ARG A 43 -3.29 11.86 20.13
N ILE A 44 -3.42 12.84 19.22
CA ILE A 44 -3.23 12.60 17.79
C ILE A 44 -1.78 12.19 17.50
N ARG A 45 -0.79 12.88 18.09
CA ARG A 45 0.63 12.53 17.91
C ARG A 45 0.97 11.13 18.41
N GLN A 46 0.48 10.78 19.57
CA GLN A 46 0.63 9.42 20.13
C GLN A 46 -0.09 8.39 19.26
N GLY A 47 -1.32 8.69 18.83
CA GLY A 47 -2.10 7.85 17.93
C GLY A 47 -1.40 7.59 16.60
N ILE A 48 -0.80 8.61 15.98
CA ILE A 48 -0.01 8.46 14.74
C ILE A 48 1.15 7.48 14.96
N ARG A 49 1.91 7.62 16.06
CA ARG A 49 3.05 6.74 16.35
C ARG A 49 2.60 5.30 16.58
N SER A 50 1.57 5.12 17.41
CA SER A 50 1.03 3.79 17.71
C SER A 50 0.43 3.13 16.47
N ALA A 51 -0.36 3.88 15.69
CA ALA A 51 -0.96 3.36 14.47
C ALA A 51 0.10 2.99 13.43
N ALA A 52 1.14 3.82 13.27
CA ALA A 52 2.25 3.50 12.37
C ALA A 52 2.99 2.23 12.82
N ALA A 53 3.31 2.10 14.11
CA ALA A 53 3.96 0.91 14.65
C ALA A 53 3.11 -0.35 14.44
N CYS A 54 1.82 -0.32 14.79
CA CYS A 54 0.90 -1.45 14.59
C CYS A 54 0.77 -1.83 13.12
N ALA A 55 0.59 -0.85 12.22
CA ALA A 55 0.50 -1.12 10.79
C ALA A 55 1.81 -1.72 10.23
N MET A 56 2.97 -1.20 10.66
CA MET A 56 4.27 -1.74 10.22
C MET A 56 4.48 -3.18 10.68
N VAL A 57 4.17 -3.50 11.94
CA VAL A 57 4.26 -4.88 12.46
C VAL A 57 3.31 -5.80 11.69
N PHE A 58 2.05 -5.41 11.53
CA PHE A 58 1.08 -6.18 10.74
C PHE A 58 1.55 -6.40 9.31
N CYS A 59 1.96 -5.33 8.61
CA CYS A 59 2.45 -5.45 7.24
C CYS A 59 3.69 -6.33 7.13
N ALA A 60 4.61 -6.27 8.08
CA ALA A 60 5.79 -7.14 8.10
C ALA A 60 5.41 -8.62 8.23
N LEU A 61 4.46 -8.94 9.13
CA LEU A 61 3.97 -10.31 9.30
C LEU A 61 3.26 -10.82 8.04
N VAL A 62 2.36 -10.02 7.46
CA VAL A 62 1.62 -10.39 6.24
C VAL A 62 2.56 -10.47 5.03
N SER A 63 3.50 -9.52 4.87
CA SER A 63 4.52 -9.57 3.84
C SER A 63 5.33 -10.87 3.91
N THR A 64 5.79 -11.22 5.10
CA THR A 64 6.54 -12.47 5.32
C THR A 64 5.68 -13.68 4.95
N ALA A 65 4.44 -13.73 5.45
CA ALA A 65 3.53 -14.83 5.17
C ALA A 65 3.24 -14.97 3.66
N VAL A 66 2.91 -13.88 2.98
CA VAL A 66 2.61 -13.91 1.54
C VAL A 66 3.86 -14.30 0.72
N CYS A 67 5.04 -13.76 1.04
CA CYS A 67 6.27 -14.10 0.32
C CYS A 67 6.70 -15.55 0.51
N VAL A 68 6.57 -16.08 1.73
CA VAL A 68 6.93 -17.48 2.05
C VAL A 68 5.89 -18.43 1.46
N PHE A 69 4.61 -18.15 1.67
CA PHE A 69 3.51 -19.02 1.23
C PHE A 69 2.94 -18.66 -0.15
N ALA A 70 3.63 -17.84 -0.95
CA ALA A 70 3.15 -17.41 -2.27
C ALA A 70 2.69 -18.57 -3.16
N ARG A 71 3.44 -19.66 -3.21
CA ARG A 71 3.10 -20.85 -4.03
C ARG A 71 1.87 -21.61 -3.51
N PRO A 72 1.76 -21.98 -2.23
CA PRO A 72 0.53 -22.51 -1.65
C PRO A 72 -0.68 -21.63 -1.87
N LEU A 73 -0.55 -20.30 -1.65
CA LEU A 73 -1.64 -19.34 -1.84
C LEU A 73 -2.14 -19.32 -3.29
N MET A 74 -1.22 -19.29 -4.27
CA MET A 74 -1.59 -19.37 -5.68
C MET A 74 -2.31 -20.66 -6.05
N ARG A 75 -1.96 -21.78 -5.42
CA ARG A 75 -2.62 -23.09 -5.65
C ARG A 75 -4.08 -23.14 -5.18
N LEU A 76 -4.54 -22.19 -4.38
CA LEU A 76 -5.95 -22.06 -4.02
C LEU A 76 -6.81 -21.60 -5.21
N PHE A 77 -6.21 -20.92 -6.18
CA PHE A 77 -6.89 -20.30 -7.32
C PHE A 77 -6.49 -20.91 -8.66
N VAL A 78 -5.35 -21.58 -8.74
CA VAL A 78 -4.72 -22.08 -9.97
C VAL A 78 -4.40 -23.57 -9.80
N LYS A 79 -4.73 -24.37 -10.80
CA LYS A 79 -4.49 -25.82 -10.78
C LYS A 79 -2.99 -26.13 -10.74
N ALA A 80 -2.63 -27.21 -10.05
CA ALA A 80 -1.22 -27.57 -9.80
C ALA A 80 -0.41 -27.88 -11.07
N HIS A 81 -1.06 -28.29 -12.16
CA HIS A 81 -0.41 -28.58 -13.44
C HIS A 81 -0.14 -27.32 -14.29
N GLU A 82 -0.76 -26.19 -13.97
CA GLU A 82 -0.55 -24.90 -14.66
C GLU A 82 0.71 -24.20 -14.12
N THR A 83 1.86 -24.84 -14.30
CA THR A 83 3.14 -24.42 -13.69
C THR A 83 3.59 -23.03 -14.13
N GLU A 84 3.30 -22.64 -15.37
CA GLU A 84 3.62 -21.32 -15.90
C GLU A 84 2.83 -20.25 -15.15
N ILE A 85 1.51 -20.39 -15.04
CA ILE A 85 0.63 -19.44 -14.32
C ILE A 85 1.05 -19.33 -12.85
N LEU A 86 1.35 -20.46 -12.20
CA LEU A 86 1.83 -20.49 -10.83
C LEU A 86 3.15 -19.72 -10.66
N SER A 87 4.11 -19.91 -11.56
CA SER A 87 5.43 -19.25 -11.48
C SER A 87 5.30 -17.73 -11.63
N ILE A 88 4.48 -17.29 -12.56
CA ILE A 88 4.19 -15.87 -12.81
C ILE A 88 3.51 -15.24 -11.59
N GLY A 89 2.46 -15.88 -11.05
CA GLY A 89 1.73 -15.38 -9.89
C GLY A 89 2.56 -15.35 -8.61
N VAL A 90 3.41 -16.34 -8.38
CA VAL A 90 4.36 -16.35 -7.25
C VAL A 90 5.35 -15.19 -7.36
N ARG A 91 5.86 -14.92 -8.56
CA ARG A 91 6.77 -13.79 -8.79
C ARG A 91 6.08 -12.46 -8.50
N TYR A 92 4.86 -12.29 -8.99
CA TYR A 92 4.05 -11.11 -8.69
C TYR A 92 3.85 -10.91 -7.19
N LEU A 93 3.34 -11.94 -6.48
CA LEU A 93 3.07 -11.88 -5.04
C LEU A 93 4.33 -11.55 -4.21
N ARG A 94 5.49 -12.02 -4.62
CA ARG A 94 6.74 -11.70 -3.93
C ARG A 94 7.18 -10.25 -4.16
N ILE A 95 6.92 -9.69 -5.34
CA ILE A 95 7.23 -8.29 -5.63
C ILE A 95 6.30 -7.37 -4.85
N GLU A 96 5.00 -7.55 -4.96
CA GLU A 96 4.00 -6.72 -4.28
C GLU A 96 4.04 -6.93 -2.76
N GLY A 97 4.05 -8.20 -2.35
CA GLY A 97 4.04 -8.61 -0.94
C GLY A 97 5.22 -8.07 -0.14
N ALA A 98 6.41 -7.96 -0.72
CA ALA A 98 7.58 -7.39 -0.05
C ALA A 98 7.39 -5.92 0.35
N PHE A 99 6.44 -5.21 -0.27
CA PHE A 99 6.21 -3.78 -0.08
C PHE A 99 4.86 -3.44 0.55
N TYR A 100 4.16 -4.39 1.18
CA TYR A 100 2.89 -4.08 1.86
C TYR A 100 2.99 -3.02 2.95
N TRP A 101 4.19 -2.81 3.52
CA TRP A 101 4.43 -1.70 4.43
C TRP A 101 4.18 -0.33 3.76
N GLY A 102 4.47 -0.20 2.46
CA GLY A 102 4.21 1.04 1.72
C GLY A 102 2.72 1.30 1.59
N ILE A 103 1.92 0.32 1.12
CA ILE A 103 0.46 0.52 1.03
C ILE A 103 -0.16 0.74 2.42
N GLY A 104 0.36 0.06 3.46
CA GLY A 104 -0.10 0.24 4.84
C GLY A 104 0.12 1.66 5.34
N LEU A 105 1.30 2.23 5.12
CA LEU A 105 1.60 3.62 5.47
C LEU A 105 0.74 4.60 4.66
N LEU A 106 0.52 4.32 3.38
CA LEU A 106 -0.30 5.15 2.51
C LEU A 106 -1.76 5.23 3.01
N PHE A 107 -2.34 4.13 3.46
CA PHE A 107 -3.68 4.13 4.06
C PHE A 107 -3.76 4.97 5.34
N LEU A 108 -2.73 4.93 6.17
CA LEU A 108 -2.65 5.79 7.36
C LEU A 108 -2.54 7.28 6.98
N LEU A 109 -1.76 7.62 5.96
CA LEU A 109 -1.64 8.98 5.47
C LEU A 109 -2.97 9.48 4.89
N TYR A 110 -3.68 8.68 4.12
CA TYR A 110 -5.03 8.99 3.65
C TYR A 110 -5.99 9.25 4.82
N GLY A 111 -5.96 8.39 5.83
CA GLY A 111 -6.76 8.53 7.03
C GLY A 111 -6.46 9.82 7.79
N LEU A 112 -5.18 10.12 7.99
CA LEU A 112 -4.71 11.33 8.65
C LEU A 112 -5.19 12.60 7.94
N TYR A 113 -4.92 12.72 6.64
CA TYR A 113 -5.24 13.94 5.89
C TYR A 113 -6.74 14.20 5.76
N ARG A 114 -7.55 13.14 5.61
CA ARG A 114 -9.01 13.27 5.67
C ARG A 114 -9.48 13.77 7.04
N ALA A 115 -8.93 13.20 8.11
CA ALA A 115 -9.33 13.50 9.49
C ALA A 115 -9.00 14.94 9.92
N VAL A 116 -7.88 15.51 9.44
CA VAL A 116 -7.48 16.90 9.76
C VAL A 116 -8.00 17.93 8.75
N GLY A 117 -9.04 17.59 7.97
CA GLY A 117 -9.68 18.51 7.03
C GLY A 117 -8.81 18.90 5.82
N ARG A 118 -7.89 18.03 5.41
CA ARG A 118 -7.02 18.23 4.23
C ARG A 118 -7.19 17.12 3.18
N PRO A 119 -8.42 16.81 2.74
CA PRO A 119 -8.68 15.71 1.79
C PRO A 119 -7.95 15.91 0.44
N GLY A 120 -7.70 17.16 0.03
CA GLY A 120 -6.92 17.45 -1.18
C GLY A 120 -5.52 16.86 -1.15
N MET A 121 -4.90 16.71 0.03
CA MET A 121 -3.61 16.02 0.13
C MET A 121 -3.73 14.53 -0.16
N SER A 122 -4.82 13.87 0.23
CA SER A 122 -5.08 12.47 -0.15
C SER A 122 -5.18 12.31 -1.67
N VAL A 123 -5.80 13.28 -2.37
CA VAL A 123 -5.85 13.30 -3.84
C VAL A 123 -4.44 13.43 -4.43
N VAL A 124 -3.61 14.34 -3.89
CA VAL A 124 -2.21 14.50 -4.33
C VAL A 124 -1.44 13.19 -4.19
N LEU A 125 -1.54 12.51 -3.04
CA LEU A 125 -0.88 11.22 -2.83
C LEU A 125 -1.37 10.15 -3.81
N THR A 126 -2.67 10.12 -4.10
CA THR A 126 -3.24 9.22 -5.11
C THR A 126 -2.68 9.51 -6.50
N VAL A 127 -2.61 10.79 -6.90
CA VAL A 127 -2.04 11.18 -8.19
C VAL A 127 -0.56 10.80 -8.29
N ILE A 128 0.23 11.01 -7.23
CA ILE A 128 1.63 10.59 -7.19
C ILE A 128 1.72 9.07 -7.33
N SER A 129 0.97 8.31 -6.52
CA SER A 129 1.03 6.85 -6.53
C SER A 129 0.59 6.26 -7.88
N LEU A 130 -0.59 6.63 -8.37
CA LEU A 130 -1.13 6.09 -9.62
C LEU A 130 -0.42 6.66 -10.85
N GLY A 131 -0.10 7.96 -10.86
CA GLY A 131 0.60 8.60 -11.96
C GLY A 131 1.99 8.00 -12.16
N THR A 132 2.76 7.82 -11.09
CA THR A 132 4.06 7.15 -11.13
C THR A 132 3.93 5.71 -11.64
N ARG A 133 2.92 4.96 -11.16
CA ARG A 133 2.66 3.60 -11.62
C ARG A 133 2.42 3.54 -13.12
N VAL A 134 1.58 4.43 -13.65
CA VAL A 134 1.28 4.46 -15.09
C VAL A 134 2.53 4.79 -15.90
N VAL A 135 3.25 5.86 -15.55
CA VAL A 135 4.46 6.29 -16.26
C VAL A 135 5.52 5.19 -16.23
N LEU A 136 5.80 4.63 -15.07
CA LEU A 136 6.82 3.57 -14.94
C LEU A 136 6.38 2.26 -15.59
N ALA A 137 5.10 1.90 -15.55
CA ALA A 137 4.60 0.70 -16.22
C ALA A 137 4.86 0.77 -17.72
N TYR A 138 4.58 1.90 -18.36
CA TYR A 138 4.89 2.09 -19.79
C TYR A 138 6.40 2.13 -20.06
N ALA A 139 7.15 2.90 -19.28
CA ALA A 139 8.59 3.04 -19.47
C ALA A 139 9.36 1.72 -19.27
N LEU A 140 9.06 1.00 -18.19
CA LEU A 140 9.76 -0.24 -17.84
C LEU A 140 9.32 -1.43 -18.70
N SER A 141 8.04 -1.50 -19.08
CA SER A 141 7.56 -2.59 -19.93
C SER A 141 8.09 -2.49 -21.37
N ALA A 142 8.47 -1.29 -21.81
CA ALA A 142 9.11 -1.08 -23.12
C ALA A 142 10.55 -1.64 -23.20
N ILE A 143 11.17 -1.94 -22.04
CA ILE A 143 12.51 -2.52 -21.99
C ILE A 143 12.39 -4.06 -22.10
N PRO A 144 12.87 -4.71 -23.17
CA PRO A 144 12.69 -6.15 -23.38
C PRO A 144 13.18 -7.04 -22.23
N ALA A 145 14.27 -6.63 -21.56
CA ALA A 145 14.82 -7.36 -20.41
C ALA A 145 13.96 -7.30 -19.14
N VAL A 146 13.09 -6.32 -19.03
CA VAL A 146 12.23 -6.08 -17.83
C VAL A 146 10.80 -6.58 -18.08
N GLY A 147 10.24 -6.24 -19.24
CA GLY A 147 8.92 -6.70 -19.67
C GLY A 147 7.81 -6.49 -18.63
N VAL A 148 7.00 -7.51 -18.43
CA VAL A 148 5.84 -7.48 -17.49
C VAL A 148 6.26 -7.23 -16.05
N THR A 149 7.46 -7.64 -15.64
CA THR A 149 7.97 -7.40 -14.28
C THR A 149 8.05 -5.91 -13.96
N GLY A 150 8.36 -5.07 -14.96
CA GLY A 150 8.39 -3.61 -14.81
C GLY A 150 7.04 -3.02 -14.42
N ILE A 151 5.95 -3.59 -14.95
CA ILE A 151 4.59 -3.19 -14.59
C ILE A 151 4.36 -3.45 -13.10
N TRP A 152 4.76 -4.62 -12.58
CA TRP A 152 4.56 -4.97 -11.19
C TRP A 152 5.42 -4.15 -10.24
N VAL A 153 6.70 -3.94 -10.57
CA VAL A 153 7.61 -3.10 -9.77
C VAL A 153 7.16 -1.64 -9.72
N SER A 154 6.47 -1.14 -10.74
CA SER A 154 5.96 0.24 -10.77
C SER A 154 4.97 0.53 -9.63
N VAL A 155 4.26 -0.49 -9.15
CA VAL A 155 3.24 -0.35 -8.07
C VAL A 155 3.88 0.03 -6.74
N PRO A 156 4.80 -0.78 -6.17
CA PRO A 156 5.46 -0.42 -4.92
C PRO A 156 6.30 0.86 -5.02
N VAL A 157 6.90 1.16 -6.17
CA VAL A 157 7.59 2.44 -6.37
C VAL A 157 6.61 3.61 -6.23
N GLY A 158 5.40 3.49 -6.79
CA GLY A 158 4.35 4.49 -6.63
C GLY A 158 3.94 4.69 -5.15
N TRP A 159 3.84 3.62 -4.36
CA TRP A 159 3.56 3.72 -2.93
C TRP A 159 4.68 4.45 -2.18
N VAL A 160 5.92 4.06 -2.39
CA VAL A 160 7.08 4.66 -1.71
C VAL A 160 7.20 6.17 -2.01
N LEU A 161 6.99 6.58 -3.26
CA LEU A 161 7.02 8.00 -3.63
C LEU A 161 5.87 8.79 -3.00
N ALA A 162 4.67 8.24 -2.99
CA ALA A 162 3.52 8.85 -2.33
C ALA A 162 3.75 8.95 -0.80
N ASP A 163 4.27 7.90 -0.17
CA ASP A 163 4.61 7.90 1.25
C ASP A 163 5.66 8.95 1.59
N ALA A 164 6.72 9.03 0.79
CA ALA A 164 7.76 10.05 0.96
C ALA A 164 7.16 11.46 0.89
N ALA A 165 6.34 11.74 -0.12
CA ALA A 165 5.65 13.00 -0.27
C ALA A 165 4.73 13.31 0.93
N GLY A 166 3.93 12.32 1.35
CA GLY A 166 3.01 12.45 2.49
C GLY A 166 3.75 12.70 3.79
N VAL A 167 4.76 11.91 4.11
CA VAL A 167 5.55 12.06 5.34
C VAL A 167 6.31 13.38 5.37
N LEU A 168 6.90 13.81 4.24
CA LEU A 168 7.60 15.10 4.14
C LEU A 168 6.62 16.26 4.35
N TYR A 169 5.46 16.21 3.72
CA TYR A 169 4.42 17.22 3.92
C TYR A 169 3.96 17.28 5.38
N TYR A 170 3.73 16.14 6.02
CA TYR A 170 3.39 16.07 7.44
C TYR A 170 4.48 16.70 8.32
N ARG A 171 5.74 16.29 8.13
CA ARG A 171 6.87 16.82 8.92
C ARG A 171 7.01 18.33 8.81
N LYS A 172 6.86 18.86 7.60
CA LYS A 172 6.98 20.30 7.32
C LYS A 172 5.82 21.10 7.92
N HIS A 173 4.60 20.56 7.90
CA HIS A 173 3.39 21.31 8.25
C HIS A 173 2.68 20.82 9.51
N ARG A 174 3.28 19.90 10.27
CA ARG A 174 2.64 19.23 11.43
C ARG A 174 2.03 20.19 12.46
N ALA A 175 2.70 21.30 12.74
CA ALA A 175 2.20 22.30 13.69
C ALA A 175 0.88 22.93 13.19
N ARG A 176 0.84 23.33 11.92
CA ARG A 176 -0.33 23.92 11.28
C ARG A 176 -1.45 22.90 11.00
N LEU A 177 -1.08 21.64 10.70
CA LEU A 177 -2.06 20.60 10.42
C LEU A 177 -2.84 20.17 11.68
N LEU A 178 -2.19 20.22 12.84
CA LEU A 178 -2.78 19.78 14.11
C LEU A 178 -3.33 20.96 14.93
N SER A 179 -3.13 22.22 14.50
CA SER A 179 -3.76 23.41 15.09
C SER A 179 -5.14 23.63 14.46
N LEU A 180 -6.14 23.78 15.31
CA LEU A 180 -7.47 24.34 14.97
C LEU A 180 -7.45 25.85 15.17
#